data_10529aad07aedda7ffacf944321563c8
#
_entry.id   10529aad07aedda7ffacf944321563c8
#
_cell.length_a   1.000
_cell.length_b   1.000
_cell.length_c   1.000
_cell.angle_alpha   90.00
_cell.angle_beta   90.00
_cell.angle_gamma   90.00
#
_symmetry.space_group_name_H-M   'P 1'
#
loop_
_entity.id
_entity.type
_entity.pdbx_description
1 polymer ?
#
loop_
_entity_poly.entity_id
_entity_poly.type
_entity_poly.pdbx_seq_one_letter_code
_entity_poly.pdbx_strand_id
1 'polypeptide(L)'
;MDSPAHGQLAAPSAAEDATAAPRRPALTPGGGRSRGAVAAPRCEHLAAAEPQGGAQAPGTDSAPGQDRVEGLLLGLAAGDAAGWPAARHRAARMPEWTRRLTRELDTFAEQNATTTLPVPIALNQPPEPLRLGPSDDAEWAAFAAETVLTGFGELFAGLPADRRTRAAVDLAWNTLAGEIAAAADRAPEVESAVLPLRARISVRAGLGNLATGLRPPATGHDNPHYFDDAACVRAVVLAVVHPGRPHAAAELAEFDARYTQDGDGVHGARAMAAAVAAALGGADTGAAVEAALEQLPDSTEIGRNAAHAVKLARDFADEPAGAFALVPLLEHQIVDHVYSYGIAAAETVPVALALTVASGGSVSAAVPAAACLSRVADSAPALAGALTGALGGGAAVPAAWRDACRTLAGCALPRLAGTDLVELAGLLARTLAEADHNSR
;
A
#
# COMPACT_ATOMS: atom_id res chain seq x y z
N MET A 1 41.04 -20.01 49.99
CA MET A 1 42.13 -20.61 49.25
C MET A 1 41.83 -20.49 47.80
N ASP A 2 42.49 -19.51 47.33
CA ASP A 2 43.21 -19.19 46.10
C ASP A 2 42.38 -18.82 44.86
N SER A 3 42.40 -17.52 44.67
CA SER A 3 42.31 -16.87 43.35
C SER A 3 43.67 -16.98 42.63
N PRO A 4 43.74 -16.97 41.32
CA PRO A 4 44.63 -16.00 40.67
C PRO A 4 43.96 -15.27 39.47
N ALA A 5 44.15 -13.96 39.51
CA ALA A 5 45.08 -13.14 38.77
C ALA A 5 44.69 -12.69 37.38
N HIS A 6 44.49 -11.37 37.28
CA HIS A 6 44.37 -10.51 36.10
C HIS A 6 45.53 -10.67 35.09
N GLY A 7 45.19 -10.80 33.81
CA GLY A 7 46.08 -10.58 32.68
C GLY A 7 45.64 -9.37 31.88
N GLN A 8 46.33 -8.23 32.11
CA GLN A 8 46.26 -7.06 31.23
C GLN A 8 46.97 -7.37 29.92
N LEU A 9 46.27 -7.17 28.79
CA LEU A 9 46.92 -7.07 27.48
C LEU A 9 46.97 -5.61 27.06
N ALA A 10 48.20 -5.17 26.84
CA ALA A 10 48.61 -3.84 26.45
C ALA A 10 48.20 -3.51 25.01
N ALA A 11 47.83 -2.26 24.77
CA ALA A 11 47.64 -1.66 23.46
C ALA A 11 48.97 -1.42 22.75
N PRO A 12 49.10 -1.60 21.43
CA PRO A 12 50.25 -1.10 20.69
C PRO A 12 50.02 0.36 20.25
N SER A 13 51.09 1.10 20.39
CA SER A 13 51.36 2.49 20.09
C SER A 13 51.21 2.81 18.58
N ALA A 14 50.68 4.00 18.33
CA ALA A 14 50.63 4.62 17.02
C ALA A 14 52.06 4.98 16.54
N ALA A 15 52.34 4.70 15.27
CA ALA A 15 53.43 5.32 14.51
C ALA A 15 52.82 6.00 13.28
N GLU A 16 53.03 7.29 13.21
CA GLU A 16 52.74 8.18 12.09
C GLU A 16 53.52 7.73 10.85
N ASP A 17 52.87 7.67 9.71
CA ASP A 17 53.58 7.86 8.45
C ASP A 17 52.74 8.71 7.50
N ALA A 18 53.24 9.92 7.26
CA ALA A 18 52.69 10.92 6.38
C ALA A 18 53.18 10.67 4.96
N THR A 19 52.28 10.24 4.06
CA THR A 19 52.58 10.26 2.64
C THR A 19 51.58 11.15 1.90
N ALA A 20 52.21 12.11 1.20
CA ALA A 20 51.63 13.24 0.51
C ALA A 20 50.62 12.86 -0.59
N ALA A 21 49.51 13.63 -0.65
CA ALA A 21 48.54 13.61 -1.73
C ALA A 21 49.11 14.25 -3.01
N PRO A 22 48.86 13.73 -4.21
CA PRO A 22 49.28 14.36 -5.47
C PRO A 22 48.40 15.59 -5.77
N ARG A 23 49.08 16.70 -6.09
CA ARG A 23 48.49 17.97 -6.54
C ARG A 23 47.80 17.81 -7.91
N ARG A 24 46.58 18.28 -8.01
CA ARG A 24 45.85 18.47 -9.28
C ARG A 24 46.51 19.62 -10.08
N PRO A 25 46.66 19.49 -11.40
CA PRO A 25 47.06 20.60 -12.25
C PRO A 25 45.94 21.62 -12.44
N ALA A 26 46.33 22.90 -12.40
CA ALA A 26 45.48 24.05 -12.65
C ALA A 26 45.08 24.09 -14.14
N LEU A 27 43.77 24.20 -14.42
CA LEU A 27 43.26 24.48 -15.76
C LEU A 27 43.23 25.99 -15.98
N THR A 28 43.95 26.44 -16.98
CA THR A 28 43.95 27.80 -17.54
C THR A 28 42.63 28.11 -18.28
N PRO A 29 42.10 29.33 -18.25
CA PRO A 29 40.89 29.70 -18.96
C PRO A 29 41.22 30.02 -20.41
N GLY A 30 40.73 29.18 -21.30
CA GLY A 30 40.82 29.37 -22.78
C GLY A 30 39.50 29.87 -23.35
N GLY A 31 39.60 30.95 -24.08
CA GLY A 31 38.80 31.67 -25.00
C GLY A 31 37.37 31.27 -25.36
N GLY A 32 36.51 32.29 -25.31
CA GLY A 32 35.12 32.24 -25.71
C GLY A 32 34.89 31.83 -27.17
N ARG A 33 33.88 30.99 -27.34
CA ARG A 33 33.09 30.93 -28.60
C ARG A 33 31.61 30.97 -28.20
N SER A 34 30.98 32.04 -28.64
CA SER A 34 29.54 32.22 -28.65
C SER A 34 28.87 31.07 -29.41
N ARG A 35 28.07 30.25 -28.71
CA ARG A 35 27.15 29.34 -29.37
C ARG A 35 25.74 29.89 -29.18
N GLY A 36 25.09 30.08 -30.34
CA GLY A 36 23.76 30.63 -30.46
C GLY A 36 22.74 29.93 -29.57
N ALA A 37 21.88 30.74 -29.00
CA ALA A 37 20.70 30.30 -28.28
C ALA A 37 19.80 29.50 -29.23
N VAL A 38 19.71 28.19 -29.00
CA VAL A 38 18.64 27.37 -29.56
C VAL A 38 17.40 27.66 -28.74
N ALA A 39 16.45 28.35 -29.37
CA ALA A 39 15.13 28.62 -28.80
C ALA A 39 14.44 27.29 -28.49
N ALA A 40 13.99 27.14 -27.25
CA ALA A 40 13.09 26.08 -26.85
C ALA A 40 11.79 26.18 -27.68
N PRO A 41 11.23 25.05 -28.15
CA PRO A 41 9.94 25.06 -28.82
C PRO A 41 8.87 25.52 -27.82
N ARG A 42 8.17 26.59 -28.15
CA ARG A 42 6.95 27.00 -27.45
C ARG A 42 5.89 25.94 -27.71
N CYS A 43 5.40 25.33 -26.66
CA CYS A 43 4.15 24.58 -26.69
C CYS A 43 2.98 25.59 -26.77
N GLU A 44 2.67 26.03 -27.99
CA GLU A 44 1.39 26.64 -28.31
C GLU A 44 0.48 25.52 -28.80
N HIS A 45 -0.73 25.47 -28.26
CA HIS A 45 -1.87 24.57 -28.47
C HIS A 45 -2.06 23.44 -27.44
N LEU A 46 -2.41 23.85 -26.23
CA LEU A 46 -3.43 23.15 -25.46
C LEU A 46 -4.56 24.17 -25.21
N ALA A 47 -5.39 24.35 -26.23
CA ALA A 47 -6.65 25.06 -26.09
C ALA A 47 -7.53 24.25 -25.12
N ALA A 48 -7.99 24.90 -24.07
CA ALA A 48 -9.01 24.39 -23.19
C ALA A 48 -10.23 23.98 -24.02
N ALA A 49 -10.55 22.67 -24.04
CA ALA A 49 -11.81 22.20 -24.54
C ALA A 49 -12.86 22.58 -23.50
N GLU A 50 -13.74 23.51 -23.86
CA GLU A 50 -14.96 23.77 -23.10
C GLU A 50 -15.80 22.50 -22.99
N PRO A 51 -16.50 22.26 -21.86
CA PRO A 51 -17.38 21.11 -21.71
C PRO A 51 -18.60 21.29 -22.60
N GLN A 52 -18.63 20.63 -23.75
CA GLN A 52 -19.84 20.50 -24.54
C GLN A 52 -20.80 19.55 -23.81
N GLY A 53 -21.97 20.07 -23.53
CA GLY A 53 -23.03 19.43 -22.81
C GLY A 53 -23.51 18.10 -23.40
N GLY A 54 -23.84 17.19 -22.50
CA GLY A 54 -24.97 16.29 -22.60
C GLY A 54 -24.92 15.21 -23.68
N ALA A 55 -24.19 14.12 -23.40
CA ALA A 55 -24.68 12.81 -23.79
C ALA A 55 -24.74 11.95 -22.50
N GLN A 56 -25.93 11.81 -21.94
CA GLN A 56 -26.24 10.80 -20.94
C GLN A 56 -25.90 9.44 -21.53
N ALA A 57 -24.84 8.81 -21.02
CA ALA A 57 -24.66 7.37 -21.18
C ALA A 57 -25.86 6.65 -20.56
N PRO A 58 -26.29 5.48 -21.10
CA PRO A 58 -27.41 4.74 -20.55
C PRO A 58 -27.12 4.40 -19.10
N GLY A 59 -27.93 4.96 -18.19
CA GLY A 59 -27.85 4.73 -16.76
C GLY A 59 -28.03 3.24 -16.47
N THR A 60 -26.98 2.60 -15.97
CA THR A 60 -27.18 1.43 -15.13
C THR A 60 -27.78 1.95 -13.84
N ASP A 61 -29.01 1.58 -13.52
CA ASP A 61 -29.68 1.79 -12.22
C ASP A 61 -28.94 0.95 -11.17
N SER A 62 -27.70 1.36 -10.84
CA SER A 62 -26.94 0.75 -9.76
C SER A 62 -27.43 1.35 -8.44
N ALA A 63 -27.77 0.50 -7.47
CA ALA A 63 -28.13 0.96 -6.13
C ALA A 63 -26.97 1.83 -5.57
N PRO A 64 -27.25 2.91 -4.83
CA PRO A 64 -26.23 3.85 -4.35
C PRO A 64 -25.04 3.19 -3.63
N GLY A 65 -25.25 2.05 -2.96
CA GLY A 65 -24.20 1.27 -2.31
C GLY A 65 -23.26 0.56 -3.29
N GLN A 66 -23.76 0.09 -4.43
CA GLN A 66 -22.96 -0.60 -5.44
C GLN A 66 -21.96 0.34 -6.11
N ASP A 67 -22.37 1.56 -6.47
CA ASP A 67 -21.50 2.56 -7.09
C ASP A 67 -20.31 2.92 -6.19
N ARG A 68 -20.53 3.05 -4.87
CA ARG A 68 -19.44 3.33 -3.93
C ARG A 68 -18.47 2.16 -3.73
N VAL A 69 -18.96 0.91 -3.75
CA VAL A 69 -18.11 -0.29 -3.72
C VAL A 69 -17.30 -0.41 -5.01
N GLU A 70 -17.90 -0.09 -6.15
CA GLU A 70 -17.16 -0.02 -7.43
C GLU A 70 -16.08 1.04 -7.39
N GLY A 71 -16.41 2.25 -6.89
CA GLY A 71 -15.44 3.34 -6.70
C GLY A 71 -14.29 2.96 -5.79
N LEU A 72 -14.58 2.29 -4.67
CA LEU A 72 -13.58 1.76 -3.74
C LEU A 72 -12.56 0.86 -4.45
N LEU A 73 -13.02 -0.17 -5.16
CA LEU A 73 -12.14 -1.15 -5.79
C LEU A 73 -11.37 -0.57 -6.97
N LEU A 74 -12.04 0.21 -7.83
CA LEU A 74 -11.40 0.85 -8.98
C LEU A 74 -10.45 1.99 -8.56
N GLY A 75 -10.80 2.76 -7.54
CA GLY A 75 -9.93 3.80 -6.99
C GLY A 75 -8.66 3.21 -6.38
N LEU A 76 -8.80 2.11 -5.61
CA LEU A 76 -7.66 1.36 -5.08
C LEU A 76 -6.77 0.86 -6.21
N ALA A 77 -7.35 0.18 -7.20
CA ALA A 77 -6.60 -0.39 -8.33
C ALA A 77 -5.91 0.69 -9.17
N ALA A 78 -6.55 1.84 -9.36
CA ALA A 78 -5.94 2.97 -10.06
C ALA A 78 -4.77 3.58 -9.25
N GLY A 79 -4.91 3.64 -7.93
CA GLY A 79 -3.85 4.09 -7.03
C GLY A 79 -2.65 3.14 -7.04
N ASP A 80 -2.89 1.84 -6.93
CA ASP A 80 -1.87 0.81 -7.05
C ASP A 80 -1.15 0.90 -8.40
N ALA A 81 -1.88 0.97 -9.51
CA ALA A 81 -1.31 1.12 -10.85
C ALA A 81 -0.46 2.40 -11.03
N ALA A 82 -0.82 3.49 -10.37
CA ALA A 82 -0.06 4.74 -10.39
C ALA A 82 1.18 4.70 -9.50
N GLY A 83 1.10 3.98 -8.39
CA GLY A 83 2.11 3.99 -7.33
C GLY A 83 3.30 3.07 -7.58
N TRP A 84 3.09 1.82 -7.93
CA TRP A 84 4.18 0.85 -8.06
C TRP A 84 5.28 1.23 -9.07
N PRO A 85 5.00 1.93 -10.21
CA PRO A 85 6.06 2.39 -11.08
C PRO A 85 6.95 3.47 -10.44
N ALA A 86 6.38 4.35 -9.62
CA ALA A 86 7.14 5.39 -8.90
C ALA A 86 8.07 4.76 -7.86
N ALA A 87 7.61 3.75 -7.12
CA ALA A 87 8.42 2.99 -6.19
C ALA A 87 9.59 2.28 -6.88
N ARG A 88 9.36 1.66 -8.05
CA ARG A 88 10.43 1.08 -8.89
C ARG A 88 11.44 2.11 -9.36
N HIS A 89 10.98 3.28 -9.80
CA HIS A 89 11.86 4.34 -10.27
C HIS A 89 12.78 4.84 -9.14
N ARG A 90 12.26 4.94 -7.93
CA ARG A 90 13.07 5.23 -6.74
C ARG A 90 14.17 4.19 -6.53
N ALA A 91 13.82 2.90 -6.59
CA ALA A 91 14.78 1.82 -6.43
C ALA A 91 15.90 1.89 -7.50
N ALA A 92 15.56 2.24 -8.73
CA ALA A 92 16.55 2.42 -9.81
C ALA A 92 17.48 3.62 -9.57
N ARG A 93 17.07 4.60 -8.78
CA ARG A 93 17.87 5.77 -8.40
C ARG A 93 18.68 5.60 -7.12
N MET A 94 18.67 4.42 -6.51
CA MET A 94 19.49 4.18 -5.32
C MET A 94 20.96 4.54 -5.58
N PRO A 95 21.65 5.09 -4.57
CA PRO A 95 23.08 5.39 -4.67
C PRO A 95 23.88 4.19 -5.15
N GLU A 96 24.93 4.45 -5.93
CA GLU A 96 25.74 3.38 -6.53
C GLU A 96 26.37 2.46 -5.48
N TRP A 97 26.73 3.00 -4.31
CA TRP A 97 27.24 2.20 -3.22
C TRP A 97 26.22 1.19 -2.68
N THR A 98 24.93 1.56 -2.59
CA THR A 98 23.86 0.64 -2.17
C THR A 98 23.68 -0.47 -3.19
N ARG A 99 23.66 -0.12 -4.48
CA ARG A 99 23.59 -1.11 -5.57
C ARG A 99 24.77 -2.06 -5.59
N ARG A 100 25.96 -1.53 -5.29
CA ARG A 100 27.18 -2.34 -5.17
C ARG A 100 27.09 -3.30 -3.98
N LEU A 101 26.70 -2.81 -2.80
CA LEU A 101 26.51 -3.64 -1.61
C LEU A 101 25.49 -4.76 -1.85
N THR A 102 24.39 -4.46 -2.51
CA THR A 102 23.38 -5.48 -2.88
C THR A 102 23.99 -6.56 -3.75
N ARG A 103 24.74 -6.20 -4.80
CA ARG A 103 25.42 -7.18 -5.66
C ARG A 103 26.46 -8.01 -4.90
N GLU A 104 27.20 -7.38 -4.00
CA GLU A 104 28.19 -8.08 -3.15
C GLU A 104 27.50 -9.11 -2.23
N LEU A 105 26.36 -8.75 -1.64
CA LEU A 105 25.56 -9.65 -0.80
C LEU A 105 24.95 -10.80 -1.62
N ASP A 106 24.42 -10.53 -2.80
CA ASP A 106 23.89 -11.55 -3.70
C ASP A 106 24.99 -12.53 -4.12
N THR A 107 26.15 -12.02 -4.52
CA THR A 107 27.31 -12.85 -4.86
C THR A 107 27.79 -13.68 -3.68
N PHE A 108 27.82 -13.13 -2.48
CA PHE A 108 28.18 -13.85 -1.26
C PHE A 108 27.19 -14.97 -0.97
N ALA A 109 25.90 -14.71 -1.12
CA ALA A 109 24.87 -15.71 -0.90
C ALA A 109 24.93 -16.85 -1.92
N GLU A 110 25.11 -16.54 -3.20
CA GLU A 110 25.32 -17.55 -4.25
C GLU A 110 26.56 -18.42 -3.98
N GLN A 111 27.68 -17.81 -3.58
CA GLN A 111 28.91 -18.55 -3.29
C GLN A 111 28.81 -19.45 -2.05
N ASN A 112 27.98 -19.08 -1.08
CA ASN A 112 27.86 -19.81 0.18
C ASN A 112 26.59 -20.67 0.25
N ALA A 113 25.81 -20.75 -0.83
CA ALA A 113 24.52 -21.44 -0.88
C ALA A 113 23.57 -21.02 0.27
N THR A 114 23.66 -19.74 0.67
CA THR A 114 22.80 -19.15 1.69
C THR A 114 21.71 -18.36 1.01
N THR A 115 20.52 -18.32 1.60
CA THR A 115 19.42 -17.47 1.11
C THR A 115 19.78 -16.01 1.38
N THR A 116 19.81 -15.19 0.33
CA THR A 116 19.83 -13.73 0.53
C THR A 116 18.54 -13.33 1.23
N LEU A 117 18.66 -12.47 2.24
CA LEU A 117 17.52 -11.70 2.68
C LEU A 117 16.92 -11.03 1.43
N PRO A 118 15.61 -11.19 1.15
CA PRO A 118 15.01 -10.61 -0.03
C PRO A 118 15.25 -9.11 0.01
N VAL A 119 16.23 -8.66 -0.77
CA VAL A 119 16.34 -7.25 -1.13
C VAL A 119 14.99 -6.87 -1.72
N PRO A 120 14.44 -5.68 -1.43
CA PRO A 120 13.14 -5.29 -1.93
C PRO A 120 12.96 -5.74 -3.37
N ILE A 121 11.96 -6.52 -3.62
CA ILE A 121 11.64 -7.22 -4.90
C ILE A 121 11.79 -6.32 -6.13
N ALA A 122 11.64 -5.00 -5.94
CA ALA A 122 11.85 -3.97 -6.96
C ALA A 122 13.27 -3.94 -7.58
N LEU A 123 14.29 -4.48 -6.91
CA LEU A 123 15.67 -4.43 -7.41
C LEU A 123 16.05 -5.59 -8.33
N ASN A 124 15.36 -6.73 -8.22
CA ASN A 124 15.72 -7.95 -8.93
C ASN A 124 14.73 -8.35 -10.05
N GLN A 125 13.78 -7.49 -10.39
CA GLN A 125 12.89 -7.79 -11.52
C GLN A 125 13.52 -7.33 -12.84
N PRO A 126 13.43 -8.16 -13.90
CA PRO A 126 13.81 -7.73 -15.23
C PRO A 126 13.01 -6.47 -15.58
N PRO A 127 13.57 -5.54 -16.39
CA PRO A 127 12.85 -4.37 -16.87
C PRO A 127 11.75 -4.83 -17.84
N GLU A 128 10.65 -5.30 -17.31
CA GLU A 128 9.46 -5.53 -18.11
C GLU A 128 8.90 -4.19 -18.57
N PRO A 129 8.36 -4.14 -19.80
CA PRO A 129 7.65 -2.94 -20.21
C PRO A 129 6.57 -2.60 -19.19
N LEU A 130 6.49 -1.34 -18.79
CA LEU A 130 5.46 -0.81 -17.89
C LEU A 130 4.09 -1.21 -18.41
N ARG A 131 3.51 -2.24 -17.86
CA ARG A 131 2.10 -2.53 -18.05
C ARG A 131 1.35 -1.59 -17.12
N LEU A 132 0.59 -0.67 -17.72
CA LEU A 132 -0.37 0.14 -16.97
C LEU A 132 -1.47 -0.80 -16.47
N GLY A 133 -1.47 -1.07 -15.19
CA GLY A 133 -2.46 -1.94 -14.56
C GLY A 133 -2.15 -2.13 -13.08
N PRO A 134 -3.13 -2.61 -12.31
CA PRO A 134 -2.98 -2.85 -10.88
C PRO A 134 -1.94 -3.94 -10.59
N SER A 135 -1.38 -3.90 -9.41
CA SER A 135 -0.33 -4.78 -8.89
C SER A 135 -0.87 -5.62 -7.73
N ASP A 136 -0.03 -5.84 -6.72
CA ASP A 136 -0.32 -6.72 -5.60
C ASP A 136 -1.32 -6.12 -4.59
N ASP A 137 -1.35 -4.81 -4.39
CA ASP A 137 -2.32 -4.21 -3.48
C ASP A 137 -3.77 -4.47 -3.92
N ALA A 138 -4.06 -4.33 -5.22
CA ALA A 138 -5.38 -4.64 -5.76
C ALA A 138 -5.73 -6.14 -5.65
N GLU A 139 -4.74 -7.03 -5.76
CA GLU A 139 -4.97 -8.47 -5.61
C GLU A 139 -5.19 -8.87 -4.14
N TRP A 140 -4.48 -8.25 -3.19
CA TRP A 140 -4.76 -8.44 -1.76
C TRP A 140 -6.11 -7.83 -1.34
N ALA A 141 -6.54 -6.76 -1.97
CA ALA A 141 -7.89 -6.23 -1.81
C ALA A 141 -8.95 -7.23 -2.35
N ALA A 142 -8.71 -7.82 -3.51
CA ALA A 142 -9.60 -8.86 -4.07
C ALA A 142 -9.63 -10.14 -3.21
N PHE A 143 -8.51 -10.53 -2.59
CA PHE A 143 -8.48 -11.61 -1.59
C PHE A 143 -9.41 -11.32 -0.41
N ALA A 144 -9.43 -10.09 0.09
CA ALA A 144 -10.36 -9.69 1.14
C ALA A 144 -11.82 -9.70 0.65
N ALA A 145 -12.06 -9.30 -0.61
CA ALA A 145 -13.38 -9.36 -1.22
C ALA A 145 -13.92 -10.80 -1.34
N GLU A 146 -13.11 -11.74 -1.83
CA GLU A 146 -13.45 -13.17 -1.86
C GLU A 146 -13.72 -13.72 -0.46
N THR A 147 -12.93 -13.28 0.52
CA THR A 147 -13.13 -13.66 1.94
C THR A 147 -14.49 -13.19 2.45
N VAL A 148 -14.88 -11.95 2.14
CA VAL A 148 -16.22 -11.44 2.49
C VAL A 148 -17.30 -12.28 1.83
N LEU A 149 -17.21 -12.52 0.52
CA LEU A 149 -18.19 -13.34 -0.21
C LEU A 149 -18.31 -14.75 0.36
N THR A 150 -17.18 -15.37 0.73
CA THR A 150 -17.16 -16.68 1.39
C THR A 150 -17.91 -16.64 2.73
N GLY A 151 -17.77 -15.56 3.50
CA GLY A 151 -18.44 -15.38 4.79
C GLY A 151 -19.98 -15.36 4.66
N PHE A 152 -20.49 -14.85 3.55
CA PHE A 152 -21.94 -14.81 3.27
C PHE A 152 -22.46 -16.02 2.47
N GLY A 153 -21.57 -16.95 2.10
CA GLY A 153 -21.94 -18.20 1.44
C GLY A 153 -22.58 -19.23 2.36
N GLU A 154 -23.03 -20.34 1.75
CA GLU A 154 -23.72 -21.42 2.46
C GLU A 154 -22.90 -22.05 3.58
N LEU A 155 -21.57 -22.09 3.45
CA LEU A 155 -20.64 -22.69 4.42
C LEU A 155 -20.83 -22.12 5.83
N PHE A 156 -21.11 -20.83 5.93
CA PHE A 156 -21.25 -20.12 7.20
C PHE A 156 -22.68 -19.68 7.51
N ALA A 157 -23.67 -20.14 6.74
CA ALA A 157 -25.08 -19.74 6.88
C ALA A 157 -25.64 -19.98 8.29
N GLY A 158 -25.14 -21.00 8.99
CA GLY A 158 -25.55 -21.32 10.37
C GLY A 158 -24.92 -20.43 11.47
N LEU A 159 -23.98 -19.55 11.12
CA LEU A 159 -23.35 -18.65 12.09
C LEU A 159 -24.11 -17.30 12.17
N PRO A 160 -24.08 -16.62 13.33
CA PRO A 160 -24.49 -15.23 13.44
C PRO A 160 -23.72 -14.32 12.48
N ALA A 161 -24.36 -13.28 11.96
CA ALA A 161 -23.79 -12.42 10.91
C ALA A 161 -22.41 -11.81 11.29
N ASP A 162 -22.22 -11.41 12.56
CA ASP A 162 -20.98 -10.87 13.10
C ASP A 162 -19.82 -11.89 13.12
N ARG A 163 -20.13 -13.18 13.13
CA ARG A 163 -19.13 -14.27 13.15
C ARG A 163 -18.79 -14.83 11.78
N ARG A 164 -19.66 -14.66 10.79
CA ARG A 164 -19.47 -15.25 9.45
C ARG A 164 -18.19 -14.77 8.79
N THR A 165 -18.00 -13.44 8.72
CA THR A 165 -16.81 -12.86 8.07
C THR A 165 -15.53 -13.21 8.84
N ARG A 166 -15.56 -13.21 10.18
CA ARG A 166 -14.39 -13.63 10.98
C ARG A 166 -14.04 -15.09 10.73
N ALA A 167 -15.02 -15.98 10.63
CA ALA A 167 -14.78 -17.39 10.30
C ALA A 167 -14.23 -17.56 8.87
N ALA A 168 -14.68 -16.74 7.93
CA ALA A 168 -14.15 -16.74 6.57
C ALA A 168 -12.70 -16.22 6.52
N VAL A 169 -12.36 -15.19 7.31
CA VAL A 169 -10.97 -14.70 7.47
C VAL A 169 -10.07 -15.82 8.01
N ASP A 170 -10.49 -16.50 9.09
CA ASP A 170 -9.76 -17.64 9.63
C ASP A 170 -9.53 -18.73 8.56
N LEU A 171 -10.56 -19.08 7.82
CA LEU A 171 -10.48 -20.08 6.76
C LEU A 171 -9.54 -19.64 5.65
N ALA A 172 -9.65 -18.40 5.16
CA ALA A 172 -8.85 -17.90 4.05
C ALA A 172 -7.35 -17.90 4.37
N TRP A 173 -6.97 -17.40 5.54
CA TRP A 173 -5.56 -17.38 5.97
C TRP A 173 -4.99 -18.77 6.20
N ASN A 174 -5.73 -19.68 6.87
CA ASN A 174 -5.28 -21.04 7.12
C ASN A 174 -5.20 -21.86 5.83
N THR A 175 -6.13 -21.65 4.88
CA THR A 175 -6.09 -22.29 3.56
C THR A 175 -4.86 -21.84 2.79
N LEU A 176 -4.59 -20.53 2.71
CA LEU A 176 -3.43 -20.00 2.01
C LEU A 176 -2.11 -20.50 2.63
N ALA A 177 -2.00 -20.49 3.96
CA ALA A 177 -0.83 -21.04 4.65
C ALA A 177 -0.63 -22.52 4.36
N GLY A 178 -1.72 -23.31 4.35
CA GLY A 178 -1.69 -24.74 4.02
C GLY A 178 -1.30 -25.01 2.57
N GLU A 179 -1.77 -24.21 1.61
CA GLU A 179 -1.38 -24.30 0.20
C GLU A 179 0.11 -24.04 0.01
N ILE A 180 0.65 -23.02 0.70
CA ILE A 180 2.09 -22.70 0.66
C ILE A 180 2.91 -23.82 1.25
N ALA A 181 2.54 -24.34 2.42
CA ALA A 181 3.24 -25.46 3.06
C ALA A 181 3.23 -26.70 2.17
N ALA A 182 2.06 -27.05 1.62
CA ALA A 182 1.93 -28.22 0.73
C ALA A 182 2.70 -28.05 -0.58
N ALA A 183 2.89 -26.83 -1.06
CA ALA A 183 3.70 -26.55 -2.24
C ALA A 183 5.20 -26.69 -1.91
N ALA A 184 5.67 -26.22 -0.76
CA ALA A 184 7.03 -26.39 -0.29
C ALA A 184 7.41 -27.87 -0.13
N ASP A 185 6.51 -28.68 0.41
CA ASP A 185 6.72 -30.12 0.55
C ASP A 185 6.87 -30.85 -0.80
N ARG A 186 6.18 -30.36 -1.85
CA ARG A 186 6.25 -30.93 -3.21
C ARG A 186 7.50 -30.52 -3.98
N ALA A 187 8.07 -29.38 -3.68
CA ALA A 187 9.21 -28.82 -4.40
C ALA A 187 10.22 -28.16 -3.43
N PRO A 188 10.85 -28.97 -2.53
CA PRO A 188 11.73 -28.44 -1.48
C PRO A 188 12.97 -27.72 -2.02
N GLU A 189 13.37 -28.01 -3.27
CA GLU A 189 14.55 -27.43 -3.89
C GLU A 189 14.28 -26.05 -4.55
N VAL A 190 13.03 -25.60 -4.57
CA VAL A 190 12.60 -24.41 -5.31
C VAL A 190 11.83 -23.49 -4.39
N GLU A 191 12.48 -23.04 -3.32
CA GLU A 191 11.90 -22.17 -2.30
C GLU A 191 11.27 -20.88 -2.88
N SER A 192 11.84 -20.38 -3.99
CA SER A 192 11.36 -19.19 -4.69
C SER A 192 10.34 -19.45 -5.80
N ALA A 193 10.19 -20.70 -6.26
CA ALA A 193 9.28 -21.04 -7.37
C ALA A 193 7.93 -21.53 -6.87
N VAL A 194 7.80 -21.76 -5.58
CA VAL A 194 6.63 -22.40 -5.00
C VAL A 194 5.42 -21.51 -5.04
N LEU A 195 5.61 -20.19 -5.00
CA LEU A 195 4.56 -19.23 -5.30
C LEU A 195 5.22 -17.91 -5.73
N PRO A 196 4.91 -17.36 -6.90
CA PRO A 196 5.23 -15.99 -7.22
C PRO A 196 4.34 -15.06 -6.36
N LEU A 197 4.32 -15.31 -5.05
CA LEU A 197 3.53 -14.54 -4.11
C LEU A 197 4.20 -13.19 -3.93
N ARG A 198 3.74 -12.18 -4.65
CA ARG A 198 4.02 -10.80 -4.32
C ARG A 198 3.28 -10.47 -3.05
N ALA A 199 4.02 -10.31 -1.97
CA ALA A 199 3.48 -9.97 -0.67
C ALA A 199 4.51 -9.20 0.13
N ARG A 200 4.05 -8.32 0.98
CA ARG A 200 4.87 -7.67 2.00
C ARG A 200 5.58 -8.71 2.86
N ILE A 201 6.71 -8.33 3.43
CA ILE A 201 7.45 -9.21 4.36
C ILE A 201 6.55 -9.63 5.53
N SER A 202 5.72 -8.72 6.04
CA SER A 202 4.74 -9.03 7.09
C SER A 202 3.79 -10.16 6.72
N VAL A 203 3.25 -10.15 5.50
CA VAL A 203 2.34 -11.19 5.03
C VAL A 203 3.05 -12.54 4.93
N ARG A 204 4.27 -12.55 4.38
CA ARG A 204 5.08 -13.77 4.29
C ARG A 204 5.43 -14.34 5.66
N ALA A 205 5.87 -13.48 6.59
CA ALA A 205 6.19 -13.88 7.94
C ALA A 205 4.95 -14.39 8.69
N GLY A 206 3.81 -13.71 8.57
CA GLY A 206 2.55 -14.15 9.16
C GLY A 206 2.09 -15.52 8.64
N LEU A 207 2.20 -15.76 7.32
CA LEU A 207 1.91 -17.08 6.72
C LEU A 207 2.89 -18.15 7.20
N GLY A 208 4.19 -17.84 7.32
CA GLY A 208 5.18 -18.73 7.90
C GLY A 208 4.87 -19.08 9.35
N ASN A 209 4.49 -18.07 10.16
CA ASN A 209 4.07 -18.25 11.55
C ASN A 209 2.83 -19.14 11.67
N LEU A 210 1.83 -18.96 10.80
CA LEU A 210 0.66 -19.84 10.73
C LEU A 210 1.05 -21.28 10.40
N ALA A 211 1.93 -21.48 9.42
CA ALA A 211 2.41 -22.80 9.02
C ALA A 211 3.15 -23.53 10.14
N THR A 212 3.85 -22.79 11.03
CA THR A 212 4.50 -23.38 12.23
C THR A 212 3.55 -23.60 13.39
N GLY A 213 2.26 -23.25 13.24
CA GLY A 213 1.23 -23.49 14.26
C GLY A 213 0.94 -22.32 15.18
N LEU A 214 1.60 -21.17 15.00
CA LEU A 214 1.20 -19.92 15.69
C LEU A 214 -0.21 -19.50 15.26
N ARG A 215 -0.85 -18.74 16.12
CA ARG A 215 -2.20 -18.18 15.87
C ARG A 215 -2.22 -16.68 16.20
N PRO A 216 -3.11 -15.90 15.58
CA PRO A 216 -3.30 -14.49 15.97
C PRO A 216 -3.61 -14.36 17.48
N PRO A 217 -3.10 -13.34 18.16
CA PRO A 217 -2.28 -12.24 17.63
C PRO A 217 -0.78 -12.54 17.49
N ALA A 218 -0.29 -13.71 17.96
CA ALA A 218 1.15 -14.03 17.94
C ALA A 218 1.74 -14.04 16.52
N THR A 219 0.96 -14.40 15.49
CA THR A 219 1.42 -14.39 14.09
C THR A 219 1.81 -13.00 13.60
N GLY A 220 1.10 -11.96 14.02
CA GLY A 220 1.42 -10.57 13.71
C GLY A 220 2.44 -9.98 14.68
N HIS A 221 2.42 -10.39 15.97
CA HIS A 221 3.33 -9.89 16.99
C HIS A 221 4.77 -10.39 16.75
N ASP A 222 4.96 -11.68 16.48
CA ASP A 222 6.26 -12.29 16.19
C ASP A 222 6.64 -12.11 14.70
N ASN A 223 6.55 -10.87 14.21
CA ASN A 223 6.70 -10.50 12.82
C ASN A 223 7.65 -9.31 12.68
N PRO A 224 8.76 -9.44 11.93
CA PRO A 224 9.77 -8.36 11.83
C PRO A 224 9.24 -7.09 11.15
N HIS A 225 8.15 -7.19 10.38
CA HIS A 225 7.53 -6.07 9.66
C HIS A 225 6.09 -5.83 10.11
N TYR A 226 5.78 -6.07 11.38
CA TYR A 226 4.45 -5.90 11.97
C TYR A 226 3.83 -4.50 11.77
N PHE A 227 4.64 -3.50 11.50
CA PHE A 227 4.27 -2.08 11.38
C PHE A 227 3.86 -1.66 9.96
N ASP A 228 3.96 -2.57 8.96
CA ASP A 228 3.69 -2.19 7.57
C ASP A 228 2.18 -2.08 7.25
N ASP A 229 1.88 -1.58 6.06
CA ASP A 229 0.55 -1.20 5.61
C ASP A 229 -0.26 -2.30 4.91
N ALA A 230 0.25 -3.53 4.83
CA ALA A 230 -0.40 -4.61 4.09
C ALA A 230 -1.84 -4.91 4.55
N ALA A 231 -2.11 -4.78 5.87
CA ALA A 231 -3.46 -4.94 6.37
C ALA A 231 -4.38 -3.77 6.01
N CYS A 232 -3.83 -2.56 5.83
CA CYS A 232 -4.64 -1.39 5.47
C CYS A 232 -5.33 -1.58 4.11
N VAL A 233 -4.65 -2.21 3.17
CA VAL A 233 -5.17 -2.51 1.82
C VAL A 233 -6.34 -3.51 1.89
N ARG A 234 -6.26 -4.52 2.73
CA ARG A 234 -7.37 -5.49 2.94
C ARG A 234 -8.52 -4.88 3.73
N ALA A 235 -8.18 -4.07 4.72
CA ALA A 235 -9.12 -3.43 5.65
C ALA A 235 -10.14 -2.55 4.94
N VAL A 236 -9.73 -1.80 3.90
CA VAL A 236 -10.65 -0.96 3.14
C VAL A 236 -11.76 -1.77 2.46
N VAL A 237 -11.48 -3.00 2.08
CA VAL A 237 -12.48 -3.90 1.48
C VAL A 237 -13.34 -4.57 2.56
N LEU A 238 -12.75 -4.99 3.69
CA LEU A 238 -13.52 -5.53 4.81
C LEU A 238 -14.56 -4.54 5.34
N ALA A 239 -14.33 -3.24 5.17
CA ALA A 239 -15.25 -2.19 5.55
C ALA A 239 -16.64 -2.29 4.87
N VAL A 240 -16.74 -2.95 3.70
CA VAL A 240 -18.00 -3.12 2.97
C VAL A 240 -19.05 -3.93 3.77
N VAL A 241 -18.63 -4.70 4.77
CA VAL A 241 -19.52 -5.47 5.67
C VAL A 241 -20.28 -4.56 6.63
N HIS A 242 -19.74 -3.36 6.88
CA HIS A 242 -20.24 -2.46 7.92
C HIS A 242 -20.44 -1.02 7.42
N PRO A 243 -21.15 -0.76 6.30
CA PRO A 243 -21.35 0.59 5.79
C PRO A 243 -22.03 1.47 6.83
N GLY A 244 -21.50 2.67 7.05
CA GLY A 244 -21.96 3.62 8.07
C GLY A 244 -21.69 3.21 9.52
N ARG A 245 -20.91 2.16 9.77
CA ARG A 245 -20.55 1.68 11.11
C ARG A 245 -19.02 1.60 11.31
N PRO A 246 -18.32 2.76 11.44
CA PRO A 246 -16.86 2.82 11.46
C PRO A 246 -16.20 1.93 12.52
N HIS A 247 -16.73 1.90 13.76
CA HIS A 247 -16.17 1.07 14.82
C HIS A 247 -16.27 -0.43 14.52
N ALA A 248 -17.40 -0.89 13.98
CA ALA A 248 -17.57 -2.30 13.64
C ALA A 248 -16.63 -2.71 12.49
N ALA A 249 -16.42 -1.83 11.51
CA ALA A 249 -15.46 -2.02 10.45
C ALA A 249 -14.01 -2.08 10.99
N ALA A 250 -13.65 -1.19 11.90
CA ALA A 250 -12.36 -1.17 12.57
C ALA A 250 -12.08 -2.46 13.37
N GLU A 251 -13.07 -2.99 14.09
CA GLU A 251 -12.94 -4.26 14.82
C GLU A 251 -12.76 -5.47 13.90
N LEU A 252 -13.44 -5.49 12.76
CA LEU A 252 -13.25 -6.55 11.75
C LEU A 252 -11.88 -6.45 11.09
N ALA A 253 -11.44 -5.23 10.76
CA ALA A 253 -10.12 -4.98 10.20
C ALA A 253 -9.00 -5.36 11.18
N GLU A 254 -9.16 -5.07 12.48
CA GLU A 254 -8.22 -5.50 13.51
C GLU A 254 -8.11 -7.03 13.55
N PHE A 255 -9.25 -7.74 13.46
CA PHE A 255 -9.26 -9.20 13.46
C PHE A 255 -8.43 -9.78 12.31
N ASP A 256 -8.58 -9.27 11.08
CA ASP A 256 -7.76 -9.66 9.93
C ASP A 256 -6.30 -9.23 10.09
N ALA A 257 -6.07 -7.98 10.50
CA ALA A 257 -4.72 -7.42 10.59
C ALA A 257 -3.80 -8.24 11.51
N ARG A 258 -4.33 -8.76 12.61
CA ARG A 258 -3.55 -9.54 13.58
C ARG A 258 -2.99 -10.87 13.06
N TYR A 259 -3.35 -11.27 11.84
CA TYR A 259 -2.66 -12.38 11.14
C TYR A 259 -1.25 -12.02 10.71
N THR A 260 -1.01 -10.74 10.42
CA THR A 260 0.21 -10.29 9.75
C THR A 260 0.85 -9.05 10.38
N GLN A 261 0.10 -8.24 11.11
CA GLN A 261 0.56 -6.99 11.73
C GLN A 261 0.30 -6.93 13.23
N ASP A 262 0.97 -5.96 13.86
CA ASP A 262 0.73 -5.47 15.22
C ASP A 262 0.99 -3.95 15.25
N GLY A 263 0.79 -3.30 16.40
CA GLY A 263 1.06 -1.88 16.60
C GLY A 263 0.46 -0.98 15.51
N ASP A 264 1.28 -0.15 14.89
CA ASP A 264 0.85 0.83 13.89
C ASP A 264 0.25 0.19 12.63
N GLY A 265 0.64 -1.02 12.26
CA GLY A 265 0.01 -1.76 11.16
C GLY A 265 -1.46 -2.11 11.45
N VAL A 266 -1.77 -2.50 12.68
CA VAL A 266 -3.16 -2.74 13.12
C VAL A 266 -3.92 -1.43 13.25
N HIS A 267 -3.32 -0.39 13.82
CA HIS A 267 -3.96 0.92 13.93
C HIS A 267 -4.31 1.51 12.55
N GLY A 268 -3.39 1.39 11.59
CA GLY A 268 -3.63 1.81 10.22
C GLY A 268 -4.80 1.07 9.55
N ALA A 269 -4.87 -0.25 9.73
CA ALA A 269 -5.96 -1.06 9.21
C ALA A 269 -7.32 -0.64 9.81
N ARG A 270 -7.38 -0.42 11.12
CA ARG A 270 -8.57 0.09 11.82
C ARG A 270 -9.01 1.43 11.26
N ALA A 271 -8.07 2.37 11.12
CA ALA A 271 -8.33 3.71 10.63
C ALA A 271 -8.88 3.72 9.20
N MET A 272 -8.22 2.99 8.30
CA MET A 272 -8.65 2.92 6.90
C MET A 272 -10.01 2.25 6.75
N ALA A 273 -10.29 1.18 7.51
CA ALA A 273 -11.61 0.55 7.51
C ALA A 273 -12.70 1.49 8.04
N ALA A 274 -12.42 2.24 9.11
CA ALA A 274 -13.37 3.20 9.67
C ALA A 274 -13.71 4.31 8.68
N ALA A 275 -12.69 4.90 8.04
CA ALA A 275 -12.88 5.93 7.02
C ALA A 275 -13.74 5.45 5.84
N VAL A 276 -13.41 4.27 5.31
CA VAL A 276 -14.15 3.70 4.16
C VAL A 276 -15.57 3.30 4.58
N ALA A 277 -15.78 2.72 5.76
CA ALA A 277 -17.12 2.41 6.25
C ALA A 277 -17.99 3.68 6.40
N ALA A 278 -17.42 4.76 6.90
CA ALA A 278 -18.12 6.07 6.97
C ALA A 278 -18.48 6.56 5.56
N ALA A 279 -17.52 6.53 4.62
CA ALA A 279 -17.73 6.92 3.22
C ALA A 279 -18.84 6.08 2.55
N LEU A 280 -18.82 4.75 2.71
CA LEU A 280 -19.86 3.85 2.19
C LEU A 280 -21.22 4.11 2.81
N GLY A 281 -21.26 4.60 4.05
CA GLY A 281 -22.48 5.05 4.75
C GLY A 281 -22.99 6.42 4.32
N GLY A 282 -22.30 7.11 3.41
CA GLY A 282 -22.70 8.42 2.90
C GLY A 282 -22.08 9.62 3.62
N ALA A 283 -21.07 9.40 4.48
CA ALA A 283 -20.32 10.49 5.07
C ALA A 283 -19.58 11.32 4.01
N ASP A 284 -19.38 12.59 4.28
CA ASP A 284 -18.51 13.45 3.50
C ASP A 284 -17.01 13.19 3.81
N THR A 285 -16.15 13.88 3.09
CA THR A 285 -14.69 13.73 3.22
C THR A 285 -14.22 14.02 4.66
N GLY A 286 -14.74 15.05 5.28
CA GLY A 286 -14.37 15.44 6.65
C GLY A 286 -14.76 14.38 7.66
N ALA A 287 -16.02 13.95 7.64
CA ALA A 287 -16.54 12.93 8.55
C ALA A 287 -15.85 11.56 8.36
N ALA A 288 -15.53 11.19 7.12
CA ALA A 288 -14.80 9.96 6.85
C ALA A 288 -13.37 9.98 7.43
N VAL A 289 -12.67 11.11 7.29
CA VAL A 289 -11.31 11.27 7.85
C VAL A 289 -11.34 11.33 9.38
N GLU A 290 -12.31 12.03 9.98
CA GLU A 290 -12.46 12.02 11.44
C GLU A 290 -12.72 10.61 11.98
N ALA A 291 -13.55 9.80 11.31
CA ALA A 291 -13.76 8.40 11.70
C ALA A 291 -12.46 7.56 11.69
N ALA A 292 -11.51 7.89 10.79
CA ALA A 292 -10.17 7.28 10.80
C ALA A 292 -9.37 7.76 12.01
N LEU A 293 -9.32 9.07 12.27
CA LEU A 293 -8.53 9.66 13.36
C LEU A 293 -8.98 9.12 14.72
N GLU A 294 -10.27 8.89 14.92
CA GLU A 294 -10.83 8.28 16.15
C GLU A 294 -10.27 6.88 16.44
N GLN A 295 -9.73 6.17 15.45
CA GLN A 295 -9.12 4.84 15.60
C GLN A 295 -7.63 4.89 15.92
N LEU A 296 -7.01 6.07 15.85
CA LEU A 296 -5.57 6.26 15.99
C LEU A 296 -5.22 6.85 17.36
N PRO A 297 -4.53 6.09 18.25
CA PRO A 297 -4.14 6.63 19.55
C PRO A 297 -3.06 7.73 19.40
N ASP A 298 -3.23 8.87 20.04
CA ASP A 298 -2.30 10.01 20.02
C ASP A 298 -0.88 9.65 20.52
N SER A 299 -0.76 8.60 21.33
CA SER A 299 0.52 8.12 21.85
C SER A 299 1.35 7.35 20.83
N THR A 300 0.76 6.92 19.71
CA THR A 300 1.41 6.16 18.66
C THR A 300 2.04 7.07 17.61
N GLU A 301 2.97 6.54 16.82
CA GLU A 301 3.58 7.28 15.72
C GLU A 301 2.53 7.59 14.64
N ILE A 302 1.77 6.59 14.22
CA ILE A 302 0.72 6.78 13.21
C ILE A 302 -0.32 7.81 13.65
N GLY A 303 -0.72 7.83 14.93
CA GLY A 303 -1.69 8.81 15.45
C GLY A 303 -1.18 10.24 15.37
N ARG A 304 0.06 10.48 15.80
CA ARG A 304 0.69 11.81 15.71
C ARG A 304 0.88 12.25 14.27
N ASN A 305 1.36 11.36 13.39
CA ASN A 305 1.58 11.68 11.99
C ASN A 305 0.25 11.95 11.27
N ALA A 306 -0.80 11.19 11.53
CA ALA A 306 -2.12 11.38 10.91
C ALA A 306 -2.76 12.71 11.36
N ALA A 307 -2.75 13.00 12.65
CA ALA A 307 -3.27 14.26 13.16
C ALA A 307 -2.51 15.46 12.57
N HIS A 308 -1.18 15.36 12.45
CA HIS A 308 -0.36 16.41 11.87
C HIS A 308 -0.59 16.56 10.36
N ALA A 309 -0.59 15.47 9.60
CA ALA A 309 -0.80 15.49 8.16
C ALA A 309 -2.19 16.03 7.77
N VAL A 310 -3.24 15.60 8.48
CA VAL A 310 -4.61 16.12 8.25
C VAL A 310 -4.71 17.59 8.62
N LYS A 311 -4.03 18.04 9.68
CA LYS A 311 -3.97 19.46 10.02
C LYS A 311 -3.34 20.27 8.91
N LEU A 312 -2.21 19.84 8.35
CA LEU A 312 -1.58 20.50 7.19
C LEU A 312 -2.51 20.53 5.98
N ALA A 313 -3.21 19.41 5.72
CA ALA A 313 -4.09 19.29 4.56
C ALA A 313 -5.28 20.27 4.57
N ARG A 314 -5.78 20.62 5.75
CA ARG A 314 -6.92 21.57 5.89
C ARG A 314 -6.61 22.96 5.33
N ASP A 315 -5.34 23.38 5.37
CA ASP A 315 -4.92 24.67 4.81
C ASP A 315 -4.96 24.68 3.27
N PHE A 316 -5.06 23.52 2.62
CA PHE A 316 -5.06 23.32 1.17
C PHE A 316 -6.39 22.81 0.61
N ALA A 317 -7.38 22.52 1.45
CA ALA A 317 -8.62 21.85 1.03
C ALA A 317 -9.44 22.66 -0.02
N ASP A 318 -9.36 23.99 0.02
CA ASP A 318 -10.07 24.89 -0.88
C ASP A 318 -9.20 25.38 -2.07
N GLU A 319 -7.95 24.92 -2.16
CA GLU A 319 -7.01 25.33 -3.21
C GLU A 319 -7.21 24.46 -4.47
N PRO A 320 -7.26 25.06 -5.68
CA PRO A 320 -7.49 24.32 -6.93
C PRO A 320 -6.48 23.20 -7.22
N ALA A 321 -5.27 23.30 -6.68
CA ALA A 321 -4.21 22.30 -6.79
C ALA A 321 -3.74 21.82 -5.41
N GLY A 322 -4.60 21.88 -4.40
CA GLY A 322 -4.25 21.71 -2.99
C GLY A 322 -3.54 20.39 -2.70
N ALA A 323 -3.99 19.29 -3.30
CA ALA A 323 -3.33 17.98 -3.13
C ALA A 323 -1.85 18.02 -3.60
N PHE A 324 -1.55 18.63 -4.75
CA PHE A 324 -0.17 18.75 -5.24
C PHE A 324 0.65 19.76 -4.47
N ALA A 325 0.04 20.86 -4.03
CA ALA A 325 0.71 21.87 -3.22
C ALA A 325 1.12 21.33 -1.84
N LEU A 326 0.37 20.38 -1.30
CA LEU A 326 0.65 19.70 -0.04
C LEU A 326 1.83 18.72 -0.13
N VAL A 327 2.12 18.12 -1.30
CA VAL A 327 3.14 17.06 -1.49
C VAL A 327 4.49 17.42 -0.87
N PRO A 328 5.10 18.60 -1.08
CA PRO A 328 6.41 18.93 -0.49
C PRO A 328 6.39 18.96 1.05
N LEU A 329 5.27 19.33 1.66
CA LEU A 329 5.13 19.35 3.11
C LEU A 329 5.02 17.94 3.68
N LEU A 330 4.24 17.06 3.05
CA LEU A 330 4.14 15.66 3.42
C LEU A 330 5.49 14.95 3.26
N GLU A 331 6.19 15.18 2.14
CA GLU A 331 7.53 14.63 1.90
C GLU A 331 8.52 15.04 3.00
N HIS A 332 8.42 16.28 3.50
CA HIS A 332 9.36 16.80 4.49
C HIS A 332 8.98 16.48 5.94
N GLN A 333 7.69 16.39 6.26
CA GLN A 333 7.22 16.35 7.65
C GLN A 333 6.62 15.01 8.07
N ILE A 334 6.24 14.16 7.12
CA ILE A 334 5.59 12.87 7.39
C ILE A 334 6.46 11.71 6.92
N VAL A 335 7.08 11.82 5.74
CA VAL A 335 7.87 10.71 5.17
C VAL A 335 9.25 10.65 5.82
N ASP A 336 9.62 9.51 6.38
CA ASP A 336 10.95 9.29 6.95
C ASP A 336 11.99 9.04 5.83
N HIS A 337 13.01 9.90 5.79
CA HIS A 337 14.08 9.82 4.81
C HIS A 337 15.25 8.94 5.23
N VAL A 338 15.30 8.51 6.48
CA VAL A 338 16.44 7.79 7.05
C VAL A 338 16.15 6.29 7.14
N TYR A 339 15.03 5.92 7.73
CA TYR A 339 14.70 4.53 8.06
C TYR A 339 13.47 3.97 7.34
N SER A 340 12.74 4.80 6.58
CA SER A 340 11.53 4.34 5.91
C SER A 340 11.81 3.25 4.89
N TYR A 341 11.10 2.16 5.05
CA TYR A 341 11.00 1.11 4.03
C TYR A 341 10.00 1.48 2.92
N GLY A 342 9.28 2.60 3.09
CA GLY A 342 8.26 3.07 2.16
C GLY A 342 6.92 2.35 2.24
N ILE A 343 6.74 1.53 3.26
CA ILE A 343 5.56 0.70 3.49
C ILE A 343 5.06 0.79 4.94
N ALA A 344 5.60 1.70 5.75
CA ALA A 344 5.17 1.87 7.13
C ALA A 344 3.76 2.48 7.17
N ALA A 345 2.83 1.84 7.90
CA ALA A 345 1.48 2.36 8.06
C ALA A 345 1.46 3.77 8.67
N ALA A 346 2.46 4.07 9.53
CA ALA A 346 2.66 5.38 10.13
C ALA A 346 3.03 6.51 9.14
N GLU A 347 3.32 6.17 7.89
CA GLU A 347 3.59 7.12 6.81
C GLU A 347 2.49 7.06 5.73
N THR A 348 2.15 5.87 5.25
CA THR A 348 1.22 5.67 4.12
C THR A 348 -0.21 6.09 4.45
N VAL A 349 -0.71 5.75 5.65
CA VAL A 349 -2.05 6.12 6.09
C VAL A 349 -2.20 7.62 6.31
N PRO A 350 -1.31 8.31 7.06
CA PRO A 350 -1.34 9.77 7.17
C PRO A 350 -1.34 10.50 5.83
N VAL A 351 -0.50 10.05 4.88
CA VAL A 351 -0.45 10.60 3.52
C VAL A 351 -1.78 10.41 2.78
N ALA A 352 -2.36 9.21 2.83
CA ALA A 352 -3.64 8.93 2.18
C ALA A 352 -4.78 9.79 2.75
N LEU A 353 -4.87 9.93 4.08
CA LEU A 353 -5.88 10.77 4.74
C LEU A 353 -5.71 12.25 4.39
N ALA A 354 -4.48 12.77 4.46
CA ALA A 354 -4.18 14.17 4.16
C ALA A 354 -4.51 14.52 2.70
N LEU A 355 -4.12 13.67 1.75
CA LEU A 355 -4.40 13.91 0.34
C LEU A 355 -5.89 13.75 0.00
N THR A 356 -6.61 12.91 0.73
CA THR A 356 -8.07 12.85 0.64
C THR A 356 -8.71 14.18 1.04
N VAL A 357 -8.25 14.81 2.13
CA VAL A 357 -8.70 16.14 2.56
C VAL A 357 -8.34 17.20 1.52
N ALA A 358 -7.05 17.32 1.17
CA ALA A 358 -6.56 18.37 0.29
C ALA A 358 -7.08 18.27 -1.15
N SER A 359 -7.59 17.10 -1.57
CA SER A 359 -8.24 16.90 -2.86
C SER A 359 -9.75 17.10 -2.83
N GLY A 360 -10.34 17.41 -1.66
CA GLY A 360 -11.79 17.42 -1.48
C GLY A 360 -12.46 16.08 -1.77
N GLY A 361 -11.76 14.97 -1.61
CA GLY A 361 -12.25 13.61 -1.93
C GLY A 361 -12.15 13.21 -3.40
N SER A 362 -11.40 13.98 -4.22
CA SER A 362 -11.25 13.69 -5.66
C SER A 362 -10.18 12.62 -5.93
N VAL A 363 -10.59 11.49 -6.54
CA VAL A 363 -9.68 10.42 -6.99
C VAL A 363 -8.62 10.96 -7.94
N SER A 364 -9.03 11.78 -8.92
CA SER A 364 -8.16 12.30 -9.96
C SER A 364 -7.10 13.30 -9.46
N ALA A 365 -7.27 13.85 -8.26
CA ALA A 365 -6.29 14.71 -7.61
C ALA A 365 -5.47 13.96 -6.55
N ALA A 366 -6.10 13.15 -5.69
CA ALA A 366 -5.44 12.44 -4.60
C ALA A 366 -4.43 11.40 -5.09
N VAL A 367 -4.82 10.55 -6.05
CA VAL A 367 -3.98 9.46 -6.54
C VAL A 367 -2.68 9.96 -7.19
N PRO A 368 -2.69 10.90 -8.15
CA PRO A 368 -1.45 11.40 -8.73
C PRO A 368 -0.57 12.16 -7.72
N ALA A 369 -1.17 12.91 -6.79
CA ALA A 369 -0.42 13.59 -5.74
C ALA A 369 0.30 12.60 -4.82
N ALA A 370 -0.37 11.52 -4.41
CA ALA A 370 0.23 10.45 -3.62
C ALA A 370 1.37 9.74 -4.37
N ALA A 371 1.22 9.49 -5.67
CA ALA A 371 2.25 8.89 -6.50
C ALA A 371 3.51 9.78 -6.64
N CYS A 372 3.41 11.09 -6.43
CA CYS A 372 4.58 11.98 -6.37
C CYS A 372 5.46 11.73 -5.14
N LEU A 373 4.93 11.18 -4.06
CA LEU A 373 5.66 10.82 -2.85
C LEU A 373 6.33 9.44 -3.03
N SER A 374 7.38 9.38 -3.84
CA SER A 374 7.97 8.14 -4.35
C SER A 374 8.39 7.13 -3.26
N ARG A 375 8.61 7.57 -2.02
CA ARG A 375 8.94 6.67 -0.91
C ARG A 375 7.76 5.83 -0.46
N VAL A 376 6.58 6.42 -0.38
CA VAL A 376 5.34 5.79 0.07
C VAL A 376 4.41 5.46 -1.10
N ALA A 377 4.88 5.63 -2.33
CA ALA A 377 4.08 5.43 -3.54
C ALA A 377 3.64 3.99 -3.76
N ASP A 378 4.19 3.03 -3.04
CA ASP A 378 3.80 1.63 -3.19
C ASP A 378 2.34 1.40 -2.77
N SER A 379 1.89 1.96 -1.65
CA SER A 379 0.51 1.79 -1.16
C SER A 379 -0.26 3.09 -0.91
N ALA A 380 0.41 4.22 -0.60
CA ALA A 380 -0.33 5.43 -0.28
C ALA A 380 -1.30 5.89 -1.39
N PRO A 381 -0.96 5.78 -2.71
CA PRO A 381 -1.91 6.08 -3.77
C PRO A 381 -3.09 5.09 -3.81
N ALA A 382 -2.86 3.80 -3.52
CA ALA A 382 -3.91 2.79 -3.45
C ALA A 382 -4.90 3.08 -2.31
N LEU A 383 -4.40 3.43 -1.12
CA LEU A 383 -5.21 3.79 0.04
C LEU A 383 -5.99 5.10 -0.19
N ALA A 384 -5.33 6.12 -0.77
CA ALA A 384 -6.00 7.38 -1.13
C ALA A 384 -7.08 7.16 -2.21
N GLY A 385 -6.77 6.34 -3.22
CA GLY A 385 -7.70 5.94 -4.27
C GLY A 385 -8.91 5.16 -3.73
N ALA A 386 -8.68 4.25 -2.79
CA ALA A 386 -9.73 3.49 -2.12
C ALA A 386 -10.73 4.41 -1.40
N LEU A 387 -10.23 5.31 -0.57
CA LEU A 387 -11.07 6.21 0.23
C LEU A 387 -11.81 7.22 -0.66
N THR A 388 -11.10 7.88 -1.58
CA THR A 388 -11.70 8.86 -2.50
C THR A 388 -12.67 8.19 -3.49
N GLY A 389 -12.39 6.96 -3.92
CA GLY A 389 -13.29 6.16 -4.73
C GLY A 389 -14.58 5.77 -3.98
N ALA A 390 -14.46 5.40 -2.69
CA ALA A 390 -15.62 5.12 -1.85
C ALA A 390 -16.47 6.38 -1.58
N LEU A 391 -15.85 7.55 -1.50
CA LEU A 391 -16.54 8.84 -1.35
C LEU A 391 -17.29 9.23 -2.63
N GLY A 392 -16.63 9.16 -3.78
CA GLY A 392 -17.13 9.66 -5.05
C GLY A 392 -17.91 8.65 -5.89
N GLY A 393 -17.82 7.35 -5.60
CA GLY A 393 -18.39 6.27 -6.42
C GLY A 393 -17.58 5.95 -7.68
N GLY A 394 -18.02 4.91 -8.41
CA GLY A 394 -17.35 4.42 -9.61
C GLY A 394 -17.24 5.45 -10.72
N ALA A 395 -18.24 6.30 -10.86
CA ALA A 395 -18.24 7.38 -11.86
C ALA A 395 -17.17 8.48 -11.60
N ALA A 396 -16.71 8.63 -10.36
CA ALA A 396 -15.65 9.58 -10.00
C ALA A 396 -14.26 9.14 -10.45
N VAL A 397 -14.06 7.83 -10.73
CA VAL A 397 -12.81 7.31 -11.27
C VAL A 397 -12.76 7.61 -12.78
N PRO A 398 -11.72 8.30 -13.29
CA PRO A 398 -11.60 8.61 -14.71
C PRO A 398 -11.76 7.37 -15.60
N ALA A 399 -12.54 7.46 -16.68
CA ALA A 399 -12.89 6.34 -17.54
C ALA A 399 -11.66 5.57 -18.05
N ALA A 400 -10.62 6.29 -18.48
CA ALA A 400 -9.37 5.67 -18.93
C ALA A 400 -8.66 4.86 -17.84
N TRP A 401 -8.76 5.27 -16.57
CA TRP A 401 -8.21 4.53 -15.43
C TRP A 401 -9.04 3.30 -15.12
N ARG A 402 -10.38 3.44 -15.15
CA ARG A 402 -11.31 2.31 -15.00
C ARG A 402 -10.98 1.20 -16.00
N ASP A 403 -10.87 1.57 -17.29
CA ASP A 403 -10.58 0.61 -18.35
C ASP A 403 -9.21 -0.07 -18.19
N ALA A 404 -8.19 0.70 -17.81
CA ALA A 404 -6.83 0.19 -17.62
C ALA A 404 -6.64 -0.66 -16.36
N CYS A 405 -7.40 -0.37 -15.29
CA CYS A 405 -7.21 -0.99 -13.98
C CYS A 405 -8.30 -2.01 -13.60
N ARG A 406 -9.25 -2.27 -14.50
CA ARG A 406 -10.42 -3.12 -14.25
C ARG A 406 -10.06 -4.58 -14.01
N THR A 407 -8.99 -5.09 -14.63
CA THR A 407 -8.68 -6.53 -14.66
C THR A 407 -7.38 -6.82 -13.92
N LEU A 408 -7.41 -7.78 -13.01
CA LEU A 408 -6.24 -8.22 -12.26
C LEU A 408 -5.32 -9.11 -13.08
N ALA A 409 -4.01 -8.99 -12.87
CA ALA A 409 -2.98 -9.72 -13.60
C ALA A 409 -2.62 -11.09 -12.99
N GLY A 410 -2.93 -11.33 -11.70
CA GLY A 410 -2.50 -12.53 -10.98
C GLY A 410 -1.02 -12.49 -10.57
N CYS A 411 -0.47 -11.29 -10.32
CA CYS A 411 0.94 -11.13 -10.00
C CYS A 411 1.30 -11.51 -8.57
N ALA A 412 0.37 -11.38 -7.63
CA ALA A 412 0.51 -11.78 -6.24
C ALA A 412 -0.22 -13.12 -5.98
N LEU A 413 -1.42 -13.22 -6.48
CA LEU A 413 -2.30 -14.38 -6.32
C LEU A 413 -2.73 -14.90 -7.70
N PRO A 414 -1.98 -15.86 -8.30
CA PRO A 414 -2.20 -16.31 -9.67
C PRO A 414 -3.64 -16.71 -10.00
N ARG A 415 -4.38 -17.20 -9.00
CA ARG A 415 -5.81 -17.57 -9.16
C ARG A 415 -6.73 -16.37 -9.46
N LEU A 416 -6.27 -15.15 -9.16
CA LEU A 416 -7.02 -13.91 -9.43
C LEU A 416 -6.79 -13.35 -10.85
N ALA A 417 -5.93 -13.99 -11.65
CA ALA A 417 -5.70 -13.55 -13.02
C ALA A 417 -6.99 -13.51 -13.82
N GLY A 418 -7.29 -12.36 -14.44
CA GLY A 418 -8.52 -12.15 -15.21
C GLY A 418 -9.74 -11.74 -14.38
N THR A 419 -9.64 -11.61 -13.07
CA THR A 419 -10.75 -11.12 -12.23
C THR A 419 -11.09 -9.68 -12.60
N ASP A 420 -12.37 -9.44 -12.87
CA ASP A 420 -12.94 -8.14 -13.18
C ASP A 420 -13.41 -7.46 -11.88
N LEU A 421 -12.83 -6.32 -11.55
CA LEU A 421 -13.14 -5.61 -10.30
C LEU A 421 -14.54 -4.98 -10.28
N VAL A 422 -15.11 -4.66 -11.43
CA VAL A 422 -16.49 -4.15 -11.52
C VAL A 422 -17.49 -5.27 -11.25
N GLU A 423 -17.25 -6.46 -11.81
CA GLU A 423 -18.05 -7.65 -11.53
C GLU A 423 -17.95 -8.05 -10.06
N LEU A 424 -16.74 -8.00 -9.49
CA LEU A 424 -16.48 -8.29 -8.08
C LEU A 424 -17.21 -7.30 -7.16
N ALA A 425 -17.16 -6.00 -7.47
CA ALA A 425 -17.90 -4.97 -6.73
C ALA A 425 -19.42 -5.21 -6.78
N GLY A 426 -19.93 -5.52 -7.95
CA GLY A 426 -21.35 -5.85 -8.13
C GLY A 426 -21.78 -7.09 -7.34
N LEU A 427 -20.92 -8.12 -7.30
CA LEU A 427 -21.18 -9.33 -6.52
C LEU A 427 -21.20 -9.04 -5.01
N LEU A 428 -20.21 -8.29 -4.50
CA LEU A 428 -20.17 -7.85 -3.10
C LEU A 428 -21.43 -7.08 -2.71
N ALA A 429 -21.78 -6.07 -3.49
CA ALA A 429 -22.95 -5.23 -3.20
C ALA A 429 -24.27 -6.02 -3.16
N ARG A 430 -24.48 -6.93 -4.12
CA ARG A 430 -25.68 -7.80 -4.14
C ARG A 430 -25.73 -8.74 -2.94
N THR A 431 -24.63 -9.43 -2.67
CA THR A 431 -24.54 -10.40 -1.56
C THR A 431 -24.84 -9.73 -0.20
N LEU A 432 -24.30 -8.52 0.02
CA LEU A 432 -24.53 -7.79 1.26
C LEU A 432 -25.96 -7.25 1.36
N ALA A 433 -26.55 -6.78 0.26
CA ALA A 433 -27.94 -6.33 0.23
C ALA A 433 -28.93 -7.47 0.53
N GLU A 434 -28.69 -8.66 -0.03
CA GLU A 434 -29.49 -9.86 0.25
C GLU A 434 -29.38 -10.29 1.72
N ALA A 435 -28.16 -10.22 2.30
CA ALA A 435 -27.94 -10.54 3.70
C ALA A 435 -28.66 -9.58 4.66
N ASP A 436 -28.66 -8.28 4.36
CA ASP A 436 -29.37 -7.27 5.15
C ASP A 436 -30.89 -7.46 5.07
N HIS A 437 -31.39 -7.78 3.88
CA HIS A 437 -32.84 -8.08 3.69
C HIS A 437 -33.29 -9.31 4.51
N ASN A 438 -32.50 -10.35 4.55
CA ASN A 438 -32.79 -11.60 5.27
C ASN A 438 -32.64 -11.46 6.81
N SER A 439 -32.01 -10.39 7.28
CA SER A 439 -31.77 -10.13 8.71
C SER A 439 -32.85 -9.25 9.34
N ARG A 440 -33.71 -8.63 8.54
CA ARG A 440 -34.87 -7.81 8.95
C ARG A 440 -36.12 -8.65 9.00
#